data_6fa81b3e480f1f557f32cd922b8b3b60
#
_entry.id   6fa81b3e480f1f557f32cd922b8b3b60
#
_cell.length_a   1.000
_cell.length_b   1.000
_cell.length_c   1.000
_cell.angle_alpha   90.00
_cell.angle_beta   90.00
_cell.angle_gamma   90.00
#
_symmetry.space_group_name_H-M   'P 1'
#
loop_
_entity.id
_entity.type
_entity.pdbx_description
1 polymer ?
#
loop_
_entity_poly.entity_id
_entity_poly.type
_entity_poly.pdbx_seq_one_letter_code
_entity_poly.pdbx_strand_id
1 'polypeptide(L)'
;VKRFVRKVEVIPSPNIWYHADAYELENHAQDVDGEIWRALAEAVSWQGRSVLDIGCGDGFHLARFAETAASVVGVEPHPPLVRRAERRVAGRDNVVVRRGTAQRMPLRDASVDVVHARTAYFFGPGCEPGLSEADRVLKPGGTLVIVDLDARHSPYGDWMLADLPHYDPDKVDEYFAAAGFSCRRVETRWRFPDRAAMEAVLRIEFSPRVAERAVEETARRNTGVVGPLELPVGYRLLVRGKPTGLVHASSAGISPRMP
;
A
#
# COMPACT_ATOMS: atom_id res chain seq x y z
N VAL A 1 19.80 -8.36 -33.10
CA VAL A 1 19.12 -7.20 -32.49
C VAL A 1 19.25 -7.34 -30.98
N LYS A 2 20.15 -6.57 -30.34
CA LYS A 2 20.29 -6.54 -28.87
C LYS A 2 19.06 -5.85 -28.30
N ARG A 3 18.17 -6.60 -27.68
CA ARG A 3 17.09 -6.08 -26.89
C ARG A 3 17.71 -5.32 -25.71
N PHE A 4 17.65 -4.00 -25.73
CA PHE A 4 17.93 -3.17 -24.54
C PHE A 4 16.87 -3.49 -23.50
N VAL A 5 17.19 -4.37 -22.57
CA VAL A 5 16.38 -4.54 -21.35
C VAL A 5 16.61 -3.28 -20.56
N ARG A 6 15.63 -2.35 -20.56
CA ARG A 6 15.63 -1.23 -19.62
C ARG A 6 15.77 -1.83 -18.21
N LYS A 7 16.85 -1.50 -17.54
CA LYS A 7 17.05 -1.88 -16.13
C LYS A 7 15.90 -1.27 -15.36
N VAL A 8 15.06 -2.11 -14.76
CA VAL A 8 13.97 -1.63 -13.88
C VAL A 8 14.66 -0.98 -12.70
N GLU A 9 14.55 0.34 -12.62
CA GLU A 9 15.16 1.11 -11.54
C GLU A 9 14.26 0.98 -10.32
N VAL A 10 14.79 0.40 -9.26
CA VAL A 10 14.09 0.32 -7.95
C VAL A 10 14.38 1.60 -7.22
N ILE A 11 13.33 2.37 -6.93
CA ILE A 11 13.44 3.56 -6.09
C ILE A 11 13.57 3.08 -4.64
N PRO A 12 14.66 3.42 -3.94
CA PRO A 12 14.82 3.07 -2.54
C PRO A 12 13.72 3.68 -1.66
N SER A 13 13.26 2.92 -0.67
CA SER A 13 12.48 3.46 0.45
C SER A 13 13.43 3.64 1.63
N PRO A 14 14.01 4.84 1.82
CA PRO A 14 15.10 5.05 2.77
C PRO A 14 14.69 4.74 4.20
N ASN A 15 13.44 4.99 4.59
CA ASN A 15 12.90 4.74 5.92
C ASN A 15 13.12 3.28 6.33
N ILE A 16 12.43 2.36 5.66
CA ILE A 16 12.50 0.94 6.00
C ILE A 16 13.82 0.29 5.60
N TRP A 17 14.52 0.79 4.55
CA TRP A 17 15.76 0.17 4.08
C TRP A 17 16.93 0.41 5.03
N TYR A 18 17.00 1.61 5.62
CA TYR A 18 18.12 2.01 6.47
C TYR A 18 17.79 2.07 7.96
N HIS A 19 16.48 2.18 8.30
CA HIS A 19 15.99 2.38 9.65
C HIS A 19 14.90 1.38 10.03
N ALA A 20 15.10 0.11 9.68
CA ALA A 20 14.08 -0.93 9.82
C ALA A 20 13.52 -1.09 11.25
N ASP A 21 14.31 -0.78 12.29
CA ASP A 21 13.84 -0.87 13.68
C ASP A 21 12.95 0.33 14.05
N ALA A 22 13.25 1.54 13.57
CA ALA A 22 12.36 2.68 13.72
C ALA A 22 11.07 2.51 12.89
N TYR A 23 11.19 1.91 11.71
CA TYR A 23 10.04 1.57 10.88
C TYR A 23 9.14 0.49 11.51
N GLU A 24 9.71 -0.42 12.31
CA GLU A 24 8.92 -1.36 13.12
C GLU A 24 8.09 -0.63 14.19
N LEU A 25 8.66 0.41 14.84
CA LEU A 25 7.90 1.27 15.75
C LEU A 25 6.76 1.99 15.03
N GLU A 26 7.02 2.47 13.81
CA GLU A 26 6.00 3.09 12.97
C GLU A 26 4.86 2.12 12.64
N ASN A 27 5.19 0.92 12.17
CA ASN A 27 4.20 -0.12 11.88
C ASN A 27 3.30 -0.43 13.08
N HIS A 28 3.85 -0.44 14.29
CA HIS A 28 3.07 -0.64 15.52
C HIS A 28 2.29 0.60 15.94
N ALA A 29 2.76 1.79 15.61
CA ALA A 29 2.07 3.04 15.90
C ALA A 29 0.86 3.28 15.01
N GLN A 30 0.95 2.84 13.74
CA GLN A 30 -0.08 3.08 12.73
C GLN A 30 -1.41 2.39 13.07
N ASP A 31 -2.52 3.07 12.74
CA ASP A 31 -3.86 2.49 12.69
C ASP A 31 -4.28 1.72 13.96
N VAL A 32 -3.96 2.29 15.13
CA VAL A 32 -4.23 1.64 16.43
C VAL A 32 -5.70 1.31 16.67
N ASP A 33 -6.61 2.06 16.05
CA ASP A 33 -8.06 1.85 16.14
C ASP A 33 -8.58 0.90 15.04
N GLY A 34 -7.73 0.48 14.10
CA GLY A 34 -8.06 -0.44 13.02
C GLY A 34 -8.94 0.14 11.92
N GLU A 35 -8.96 1.47 11.76
CA GLU A 35 -9.81 2.17 10.79
C GLU A 35 -9.45 1.85 9.34
N ILE A 36 -8.14 1.76 9.04
CA ILE A 36 -7.66 1.39 7.71
C ILE A 36 -8.08 -0.05 7.39
N TRP A 37 -7.91 -0.97 8.35
CA TRP A 37 -8.28 -2.37 8.15
C TRP A 37 -9.79 -2.55 8.00
N ARG A 38 -10.59 -1.75 8.73
CA ARG A 38 -12.06 -1.74 8.59
C ARG A 38 -12.45 -1.26 7.20
N ALA A 39 -11.91 -0.11 6.78
CA ALA A 39 -12.16 0.43 5.45
C ALA A 39 -11.73 -0.51 4.33
N LEU A 40 -10.59 -1.20 4.50
CA LEU A 40 -10.11 -2.20 3.55
C LEU A 40 -11.07 -3.40 3.47
N ALA A 41 -11.54 -3.93 4.61
CA ALA A 41 -12.46 -5.06 4.66
C ALA A 41 -13.84 -4.73 4.06
N GLU A 42 -14.29 -3.49 4.19
CA GLU A 42 -15.52 -3.00 3.54
C GLU A 42 -15.35 -2.85 2.02
N ALA A 43 -14.15 -2.48 1.57
CA ALA A 43 -13.87 -2.27 0.15
C ALA A 43 -13.65 -3.58 -0.62
N VAL A 44 -13.00 -4.57 0.00
CA VAL A 44 -12.68 -5.85 -0.64
C VAL A 44 -12.59 -6.98 0.39
N SER A 45 -13.24 -8.10 0.09
CA SER A 45 -13.06 -9.33 0.89
C SER A 45 -11.87 -10.11 0.36
N TRP A 46 -10.99 -10.53 1.26
CA TRP A 46 -9.89 -11.47 0.95
C TRP A 46 -10.08 -12.84 1.58
N GLN A 47 -11.19 -13.07 2.28
CA GLN A 47 -11.49 -14.36 2.88
C GLN A 47 -11.56 -15.47 1.83
N GLY A 48 -10.75 -16.51 2.01
CA GLY A 48 -10.66 -17.65 1.09
C GLY A 48 -10.08 -17.32 -0.29
N ARG A 49 -9.49 -16.13 -0.47
CA ARG A 49 -8.94 -15.64 -1.74
C ARG A 49 -7.40 -15.63 -1.74
N SER A 50 -6.83 -15.53 -2.93
CA SER A 50 -5.40 -15.30 -3.13
C SER A 50 -5.09 -13.80 -3.10
N VAL A 51 -4.16 -13.41 -2.21
CA VAL A 51 -3.75 -12.02 -1.99
C VAL A 51 -2.30 -11.84 -2.41
N LEU A 52 -2.01 -10.72 -3.06
CA LEU A 52 -0.67 -10.22 -3.33
C LEU A 52 -0.49 -8.90 -2.57
N ASP A 53 0.60 -8.78 -1.81
CA ASP A 53 1.04 -7.54 -1.17
C ASP A 53 2.29 -7.00 -1.87
N ILE A 54 2.16 -5.86 -2.57
CA ILE A 54 3.25 -5.23 -3.33
C ILE A 54 4.01 -4.27 -2.42
N GLY A 55 5.34 -4.44 -2.36
CA GLY A 55 6.17 -3.68 -1.44
C GLY A 55 5.90 -4.08 0.01
N CYS A 56 5.84 -5.39 0.25
CA CYS A 56 5.47 -5.93 1.57
C CYS A 56 6.47 -5.61 2.69
N GLY A 57 7.58 -4.96 2.36
CA GLY A 57 8.62 -4.60 3.31
C GLY A 57 9.15 -5.79 4.09
N ASP A 58 9.13 -5.68 5.40
CA ASP A 58 9.52 -6.74 6.33
C ASP A 58 8.38 -7.74 6.63
N GLY A 59 7.25 -7.65 5.92
CA GLY A 59 6.14 -8.57 6.01
C GLY A 59 5.12 -8.28 7.13
N PHE A 60 5.13 -7.08 7.71
CA PHE A 60 4.28 -6.73 8.85
C PHE A 60 2.79 -7.02 8.62
N HIS A 61 2.27 -6.71 7.44
CA HIS A 61 0.85 -6.90 7.13
C HIS A 61 0.49 -8.30 6.60
N LEU A 62 1.46 -9.10 6.16
CA LEU A 62 1.21 -10.41 5.56
C LEU A 62 0.49 -11.37 6.51
N ALA A 63 0.86 -11.34 7.80
CA ALA A 63 0.27 -12.21 8.82
C ALA A 63 -1.23 -11.99 8.96
N ARG A 64 -1.70 -10.74 8.87
CA ARG A 64 -3.11 -10.39 9.00
C ARG A 64 -3.94 -10.84 7.80
N PHE A 65 -3.43 -10.71 6.60
CA PHE A 65 -4.09 -11.31 5.43
C PHE A 65 -4.18 -12.82 5.53
N ALA A 66 -3.11 -13.45 6.02
CA ALA A 66 -3.01 -14.91 6.13
C ALA A 66 -4.01 -15.55 7.10
N GLU A 67 -4.60 -14.78 8.01
CA GLU A 67 -5.61 -15.30 8.95
C GLU A 67 -6.84 -15.86 8.24
N THR A 68 -7.22 -15.27 7.10
CA THR A 68 -8.46 -15.63 6.39
C THR A 68 -8.29 -15.85 4.90
N ALA A 69 -7.18 -15.42 4.30
CA ALA A 69 -6.88 -15.66 2.89
C ALA A 69 -6.53 -17.12 2.63
N ALA A 70 -6.87 -17.63 1.45
CA ALA A 70 -6.42 -18.96 1.01
C ALA A 70 -4.90 -19.00 0.79
N SER A 71 -4.33 -17.92 0.25
CA SER A 71 -2.90 -17.77 0.06
C SER A 71 -2.51 -16.31 0.03
N VAL A 72 -1.29 -15.99 0.51
CA VAL A 72 -0.71 -14.65 0.50
C VAL A 72 0.67 -14.69 -0.14
N VAL A 73 0.93 -13.79 -1.06
CA VAL A 73 2.26 -13.58 -1.64
C VAL A 73 2.71 -12.16 -1.31
N GLY A 74 3.83 -12.02 -0.62
CA GLY A 74 4.52 -10.72 -0.45
C GLY A 74 5.58 -10.55 -1.54
N VAL A 75 5.62 -9.38 -2.17
CA VAL A 75 6.68 -9.03 -3.14
C VAL A 75 7.44 -7.81 -2.63
N GLU A 76 8.77 -7.96 -2.53
CA GLU A 76 9.67 -6.93 -2.01
C GLU A 76 10.96 -6.88 -2.83
N PRO A 77 11.44 -5.70 -3.27
CA PRO A 77 12.67 -5.61 -4.04
C PRO A 77 13.95 -5.71 -3.21
N HIS A 78 13.92 -5.31 -1.92
CA HIS A 78 15.11 -5.19 -1.09
C HIS A 78 15.47 -6.52 -0.39
N PRO A 79 16.61 -7.18 -0.72
CA PRO A 79 16.90 -8.52 -0.20
C PRO A 79 16.96 -8.62 1.33
N PRO A 80 17.45 -7.62 2.09
CA PRO A 80 17.39 -7.67 3.55
C PRO A 80 15.97 -7.72 4.10
N LEU A 81 15.03 -6.99 3.50
CA LEU A 81 13.62 -6.98 3.91
C LEU A 81 12.92 -8.28 3.53
N VAL A 82 13.22 -8.83 2.35
CA VAL A 82 12.72 -10.17 1.95
C VAL A 82 13.07 -11.20 3.06
N ARG A 83 14.32 -11.23 3.52
CA ARG A 83 14.73 -12.15 4.60
C ARG A 83 14.05 -11.86 5.94
N ARG A 84 13.78 -10.58 6.26
CA ARG A 84 12.99 -10.23 7.46
C ARG A 84 11.56 -10.72 7.34
N ALA A 85 10.92 -10.47 6.18
CA ALA A 85 9.56 -10.91 5.90
C ALA A 85 9.42 -12.44 5.95
N GLU A 86 10.34 -13.18 5.34
CA GLU A 86 10.38 -14.65 5.41
C GLU A 86 10.44 -15.15 6.86
N ARG A 87 11.29 -14.54 7.69
CA ARG A 87 11.36 -14.88 9.12
C ARG A 87 10.08 -14.56 9.88
N ARG A 88 9.46 -13.40 9.57
CA ARG A 88 8.22 -12.95 10.22
C ARG A 88 7.05 -13.89 9.95
N VAL A 89 6.98 -14.43 8.75
CA VAL A 89 5.89 -15.34 8.35
C VAL A 89 6.25 -16.82 8.46
N ALA A 90 7.41 -17.14 9.02
CA ALA A 90 7.83 -18.52 9.23
C ALA A 90 6.77 -19.33 10.00
N GLY A 91 6.43 -20.52 9.52
CA GLY A 91 5.38 -21.37 10.10
C GLY A 91 3.96 -21.08 9.61
N ARG A 92 3.78 -20.17 8.65
CA ARG A 92 2.50 -19.94 7.95
C ARG A 92 2.54 -20.58 6.57
N ASP A 93 1.89 -21.73 6.42
CA ASP A 93 1.92 -22.54 5.18
C ASP A 93 1.26 -21.84 3.98
N ASN A 94 0.39 -20.86 4.25
CA ASN A 94 -0.31 -20.10 3.21
C ASN A 94 0.36 -18.78 2.83
N VAL A 95 1.59 -18.51 3.29
CA VAL A 95 2.33 -17.25 2.99
C VAL A 95 3.65 -17.55 2.29
N VAL A 96 3.92 -16.84 1.20
CA VAL A 96 5.19 -16.88 0.47
C VAL A 96 5.70 -15.48 0.22
N VAL A 97 6.98 -15.24 0.50
CA VAL A 97 7.65 -13.97 0.15
C VAL A 97 8.53 -14.19 -1.07
N ARG A 98 8.50 -13.24 -1.99
CA ARG A 98 9.28 -13.29 -3.24
C ARG A 98 9.99 -11.98 -3.48
N ARG A 99 11.24 -12.09 -3.94
CA ARG A 99 11.95 -10.91 -4.42
C ARG A 99 11.41 -10.50 -5.80
N GLY A 100 10.98 -9.24 -5.92
CA GLY A 100 10.46 -8.66 -7.16
C GLY A 100 10.19 -7.17 -7.00
N THR A 101 9.76 -6.52 -8.06
CA THR A 101 9.39 -5.10 -8.07
C THR A 101 7.94 -4.94 -8.49
N ALA A 102 7.32 -3.80 -8.18
CA ALA A 102 5.97 -3.48 -8.62
C ALA A 102 5.82 -3.53 -10.16
N GLN A 103 6.89 -3.18 -10.90
CA GLN A 103 6.91 -3.18 -12.36
C GLN A 103 7.21 -4.55 -12.98
N ARG A 104 7.65 -5.52 -12.15
CA ARG A 104 7.98 -6.89 -12.60
C ARG A 104 7.83 -7.87 -11.44
N MET A 105 6.64 -8.41 -11.29
CA MET A 105 6.31 -9.35 -10.24
C MET A 105 6.54 -10.80 -10.68
N PRO A 106 7.15 -11.65 -9.84
CA PRO A 106 7.41 -13.05 -10.17
C PRO A 106 6.15 -13.92 -10.00
N LEU A 107 5.03 -13.51 -10.59
CA LEU A 107 3.74 -14.19 -10.58
C LEU A 107 3.25 -14.43 -12.02
N ARG A 108 2.41 -15.46 -12.17
CA ARG A 108 1.71 -15.74 -13.44
C ARG A 108 0.60 -14.73 -13.66
N ASP A 109 0.19 -14.59 -14.92
CA ASP A 109 -0.99 -13.84 -15.31
C ASP A 109 -2.22 -14.40 -14.62
N ALA A 110 -3.16 -13.54 -14.26
CA ALA A 110 -4.46 -13.89 -13.69
C ALA A 110 -4.36 -14.92 -12.54
N SER A 111 -3.42 -14.71 -11.59
CA SER A 111 -3.12 -15.66 -10.53
C SER A 111 -3.63 -15.25 -9.15
N VAL A 112 -3.99 -13.98 -8.94
CA VAL A 112 -4.43 -13.47 -7.64
C VAL A 112 -5.80 -12.78 -7.74
N ASP A 113 -6.55 -12.82 -6.64
CA ASP A 113 -7.88 -12.22 -6.55
C ASP A 113 -7.82 -10.79 -6.03
N VAL A 114 -6.87 -10.51 -5.15
CA VAL A 114 -6.67 -9.20 -4.52
C VAL A 114 -5.21 -8.80 -4.63
N VAL A 115 -4.96 -7.59 -5.09
CA VAL A 115 -3.65 -6.93 -5.03
C VAL A 115 -3.76 -5.78 -4.04
N HIS A 116 -2.89 -5.78 -3.05
CA HIS A 116 -2.75 -4.73 -2.05
C HIS A 116 -1.38 -4.06 -2.19
N ALA A 117 -1.32 -2.76 -1.96
CA ALA A 117 -0.09 -2.01 -1.77
C ALA A 117 -0.33 -0.96 -0.70
N ARG A 118 0.57 -0.85 0.28
CA ARG A 118 0.47 0.17 1.33
C ARG A 118 1.74 1.01 1.37
N THR A 119 1.59 2.31 1.17
CA THR A 119 2.71 3.28 1.11
C THR A 119 3.89 2.80 0.27
N ALA A 120 3.60 2.16 -0.87
CA ALA A 120 4.58 1.50 -1.71
C ALA A 120 4.30 1.76 -3.19
N TYR A 121 5.27 2.33 -3.92
CA TYR A 121 5.33 2.50 -5.36
C TYR A 121 4.22 3.38 -6.01
N PHE A 122 2.97 3.28 -5.56
CA PHE A 122 1.80 3.90 -6.20
C PHE A 122 1.50 5.30 -5.64
N PHE A 123 2.40 6.25 -5.89
CA PHE A 123 2.31 7.60 -5.35
C PHE A 123 1.70 8.62 -6.33
N GLY A 124 1.43 8.24 -7.57
CA GLY A 124 0.88 9.10 -8.60
C GLY A 124 1.45 8.84 -9.99
N PRO A 125 1.47 9.86 -10.89
CA PRO A 125 2.03 9.74 -12.23
C PRO A 125 3.44 9.13 -12.23
N GLY A 126 3.68 8.19 -13.15
CA GLY A 126 4.91 7.40 -13.23
C GLY A 126 4.78 5.99 -12.66
N CYS A 127 3.66 5.67 -11.96
CA CYS A 127 3.42 4.31 -11.48
C CYS A 127 2.71 3.39 -12.50
N GLU A 128 2.49 3.84 -13.74
CA GLU A 128 1.80 3.10 -14.80
C GLU A 128 2.37 1.69 -15.04
N PRO A 129 3.72 1.48 -15.03
CA PRO A 129 4.25 0.14 -15.19
C PRO A 129 3.80 -0.83 -14.09
N GLY A 130 3.68 -0.35 -12.85
CA GLY A 130 3.17 -1.13 -11.73
C GLY A 130 1.67 -1.38 -11.83
N LEU A 131 0.88 -0.40 -12.29
CA LEU A 131 -0.55 -0.58 -12.55
C LEU A 131 -0.78 -1.65 -13.63
N SER A 132 -0.01 -1.60 -14.72
CA SER A 132 -0.07 -2.60 -15.79
C SER A 132 0.30 -4.00 -15.30
N GLU A 133 1.31 -4.10 -14.46
CA GLU A 133 1.76 -5.37 -13.90
C GLU A 133 0.75 -5.93 -12.86
N ALA A 134 0.14 -5.06 -12.04
CA ALA A 134 -0.95 -5.43 -11.16
C ALA A 134 -2.16 -5.96 -11.96
N ASP A 135 -2.52 -5.30 -13.06
CA ASP A 135 -3.57 -5.77 -13.96
C ASP A 135 -3.23 -7.13 -14.59
N ARG A 136 -1.97 -7.37 -14.94
CA ARG A 136 -1.54 -8.65 -15.48
C ARG A 136 -1.76 -9.80 -14.50
N VAL A 137 -1.37 -9.61 -13.23
CA VAL A 137 -1.44 -10.70 -12.21
C VAL A 137 -2.84 -10.87 -11.62
N LEU A 138 -3.68 -9.84 -11.65
CA LEU A 138 -5.09 -9.94 -11.21
C LEU A 138 -5.90 -10.84 -12.12
N LYS A 139 -6.69 -11.71 -11.52
CA LYS A 139 -7.75 -12.44 -12.20
C LYS A 139 -8.82 -11.48 -12.73
N PRO A 140 -9.56 -11.81 -13.81
CA PRO A 140 -10.80 -11.11 -14.13
C PRO A 140 -11.72 -11.06 -12.91
N GLY A 141 -12.29 -9.88 -12.62
CA GLY A 141 -13.09 -9.64 -11.41
C GLY A 141 -12.28 -9.44 -10.12
N GLY A 142 -10.96 -9.48 -10.19
CA GLY A 142 -10.08 -9.18 -9.06
C GLY A 142 -10.02 -7.68 -8.75
N THR A 143 -9.46 -7.34 -7.59
CA THR A 143 -9.43 -5.96 -7.08
C THR A 143 -8.01 -5.52 -6.74
N LEU A 144 -7.62 -4.33 -7.21
CA LEU A 144 -6.43 -3.61 -6.77
C LEU A 144 -6.82 -2.60 -5.71
N VAL A 145 -6.16 -2.64 -4.56
CA VAL A 145 -6.32 -1.67 -3.47
C VAL A 145 -4.98 -1.07 -3.12
N ILE A 146 -4.92 0.25 -3.10
CA ILE A 146 -3.77 1.02 -2.69
C ILE A 146 -4.14 1.79 -1.43
N VAL A 147 -3.34 1.65 -0.39
CA VAL A 147 -3.42 2.43 0.86
C VAL A 147 -2.25 3.39 0.89
N ASP A 148 -2.51 4.68 0.93
CA ASP A 148 -1.47 5.69 0.92
C ASP A 148 -1.84 6.84 1.86
N LEU A 149 -0.85 7.64 2.29
CA LEU A 149 -1.04 8.80 3.14
C LEU A 149 -1.87 9.88 2.43
N ASP A 150 -2.75 10.55 3.17
CA ASP A 150 -3.52 11.68 2.66
C ASP A 150 -2.84 13.00 3.01
N ALA A 151 -2.18 13.60 2.02
CA ALA A 151 -1.50 14.89 2.18
C ALA A 151 -2.45 16.06 2.50
N ARG A 152 -3.76 15.87 2.44
CA ARG A 152 -4.75 16.88 2.84
C ARG A 152 -5.10 16.84 4.33
N HIS A 153 -4.68 15.79 5.05
CA HIS A 153 -5.04 15.62 6.45
C HIS A 153 -3.96 16.20 7.39
N SER A 154 -4.28 17.32 8.03
CA SER A 154 -3.39 17.97 9.02
C SER A 154 -3.30 17.14 10.31
N PRO A 155 -2.15 17.16 11.01
CA PRO A 155 -0.94 17.93 10.71
C PRO A 155 0.04 17.18 9.81
N TYR A 156 -0.09 15.84 9.66
CA TYR A 156 0.85 15.01 8.91
C TYR A 156 0.96 15.43 7.45
N GLY A 157 -0.18 15.68 6.82
CA GLY A 157 -0.23 16.16 5.43
C GLY A 157 0.48 17.49 5.22
N ASP A 158 0.37 18.41 6.18
CA ASP A 158 1.07 19.70 6.11
C ASP A 158 2.59 19.54 6.14
N TRP A 159 3.09 18.59 6.93
CA TRP A 159 4.52 18.26 6.98
C TRP A 159 4.98 17.57 5.70
N MET A 160 4.18 16.64 5.20
CA MET A 160 4.43 15.96 3.93
C MET A 160 4.54 16.97 2.77
N LEU A 161 3.62 17.93 2.68
CA LEU A 161 3.66 18.97 1.65
C LEU A 161 4.84 19.93 1.82
N ALA A 162 5.30 20.17 3.05
CA ALA A 162 6.48 20.99 3.32
C ALA A 162 7.78 20.31 2.84
N ASP A 163 7.86 18.99 2.89
CA ASP A 163 9.00 18.20 2.39
C ASP A 163 8.93 17.90 0.89
N LEU A 164 7.73 17.86 0.34
CA LEU A 164 7.46 17.53 -1.06
C LEU A 164 6.80 18.71 -1.79
N PRO A 165 7.48 19.84 -2.01
CA PRO A 165 6.87 21.07 -2.54
C PRO A 165 6.32 20.92 -3.96
N HIS A 166 6.69 19.87 -4.69
CA HIS A 166 6.17 19.57 -6.03
C HIS A 166 5.04 18.54 -6.03
N TYR A 167 4.71 17.96 -4.86
CA TYR A 167 3.60 17.05 -4.72
C TYR A 167 2.28 17.85 -4.69
N ASP A 168 1.43 17.55 -5.67
CA ASP A 168 0.12 18.17 -5.82
C ASP A 168 -0.96 17.10 -5.58
N PRO A 169 -1.63 17.11 -4.43
CA PRO A 169 -2.62 16.10 -4.10
C PRO A 169 -3.84 16.13 -5.02
N ASP A 170 -4.17 17.26 -5.65
CA ASP A 170 -5.28 17.35 -6.59
C ASP A 170 -4.94 16.63 -7.89
N LYS A 171 -3.75 16.85 -8.43
CA LYS A 171 -3.27 16.14 -9.63
C LYS A 171 -3.13 14.64 -9.41
N VAL A 172 -2.72 14.24 -8.22
CA VAL A 172 -2.60 12.81 -7.90
C VAL A 172 -3.98 12.15 -7.80
N ASP A 173 -4.97 12.82 -7.20
CA ASP A 173 -6.34 12.33 -7.16
C ASP A 173 -6.96 12.26 -8.56
N GLU A 174 -6.78 13.30 -9.37
CA GLU A 174 -7.21 13.32 -10.78
C GLU A 174 -6.59 12.18 -11.59
N TYR A 175 -5.29 11.93 -11.40
CA TYR A 175 -4.59 10.83 -12.05
C TYR A 175 -5.20 9.47 -11.71
N PHE A 176 -5.42 9.17 -10.42
CA PHE A 176 -6.02 7.90 -10.02
C PHE A 176 -7.49 7.80 -10.43
N ALA A 177 -8.25 8.89 -10.38
CA ALA A 177 -9.62 8.91 -10.88
C ALA A 177 -9.68 8.60 -12.38
N ALA A 178 -8.80 9.22 -13.19
CA ALA A 178 -8.67 8.93 -14.62
C ALA A 178 -8.21 7.49 -14.90
N ALA A 179 -7.42 6.89 -13.99
CA ALA A 179 -7.04 5.48 -14.05
C ALA A 179 -8.13 4.51 -13.55
N GLY A 180 -9.32 5.01 -13.23
CA GLY A 180 -10.50 4.22 -12.85
C GLY A 180 -10.58 3.83 -11.38
N PHE A 181 -9.82 4.49 -10.50
CA PHE A 181 -9.91 4.26 -9.06
C PHE A 181 -11.02 5.11 -8.42
N SER A 182 -11.75 4.49 -7.50
CA SER A 182 -12.49 5.22 -6.47
C SER A 182 -11.56 5.54 -5.29
N CYS A 183 -11.78 6.67 -4.63
CA CYS A 183 -11.01 7.10 -3.47
C CYS A 183 -11.91 7.26 -2.25
N ARG A 184 -11.54 6.60 -1.15
CA ARG A 184 -12.13 6.82 0.18
C ARG A 184 -11.04 7.35 1.11
N ARG A 185 -11.32 8.43 1.83
CA ARG A 185 -10.44 8.95 2.88
C ARG A 185 -10.77 8.31 4.21
N VAL A 186 -9.70 7.99 4.95
CA VAL A 186 -9.77 7.32 6.25
C VAL A 186 -8.95 8.12 7.24
N GLU A 187 -9.57 8.55 8.30
CA GLU A 187 -8.89 9.22 9.42
C GLU A 187 -8.56 8.20 10.49
N THR A 188 -7.32 8.20 10.96
CA THR A 188 -6.86 7.35 12.05
C THR A 188 -5.86 8.09 12.92
N ARG A 189 -5.28 7.37 13.86
CA ARG A 189 -4.24 7.91 14.74
C ARG A 189 -3.05 6.97 14.76
N TRP A 190 -1.87 7.58 14.77
CA TRP A 190 -0.67 6.90 15.21
C TRP A 190 -0.55 7.08 16.72
N ARG A 191 -0.17 6.02 17.42
CA ARG A 191 0.02 6.03 18.85
C ARG A 191 1.41 5.55 19.22
N PHE A 192 2.19 6.41 19.85
CA PHE A 192 3.55 6.12 20.26
C PHE A 192 3.59 5.83 21.75
N PRO A 193 4.31 4.79 22.19
CA PRO A 193 4.38 4.45 23.62
C PRO A 193 5.01 5.57 24.46
N ASP A 194 5.95 6.31 23.86
CA ASP A 194 6.66 7.41 24.49
C ASP A 194 7.18 8.42 23.45
N ARG A 195 7.79 9.49 23.95
CA ARG A 195 8.38 10.55 23.14
C ARG A 195 9.56 10.05 22.29
N ALA A 196 10.38 9.15 22.80
CA ALA A 196 11.55 8.66 22.07
C ALA A 196 11.12 7.86 20.83
N ALA A 197 10.09 7.02 20.94
CA ALA A 197 9.51 6.29 19.81
C ALA A 197 8.90 7.25 18.78
N MET A 198 8.17 8.27 19.22
CA MET A 198 7.63 9.31 18.34
C MET A 198 8.73 10.05 17.57
N GLU A 199 9.76 10.51 18.27
CA GLU A 199 10.90 11.19 17.65
C GLU A 199 11.64 10.29 16.65
N ALA A 200 11.88 9.03 17.01
CA ALA A 200 12.55 8.07 16.12
C ALA A 200 11.78 7.89 14.80
N VAL A 201 10.46 7.76 14.87
CA VAL A 201 9.61 7.59 13.68
C VAL A 201 9.55 8.88 12.87
N LEU A 202 9.24 10.04 13.47
CA LEU A 202 9.12 11.29 12.71
C LEU A 202 10.44 11.71 12.05
N ARG A 203 11.59 11.32 12.63
CA ARG A 203 12.91 11.60 12.04
C ARG A 203 13.26 10.74 10.83
N ILE A 204 12.64 9.58 10.65
CA ILE A 204 12.81 8.80 9.42
C ILE A 204 11.82 9.16 8.35
N GLU A 205 10.68 9.75 8.73
CA GLU A 205 9.62 10.13 7.80
C GLU A 205 9.89 11.45 7.08
N PHE A 206 10.55 12.39 7.74
CA PHE A 206 10.71 13.76 7.26
C PHE A 206 12.17 14.21 7.22
N SER A 207 12.45 15.21 6.38
CA SER A 207 13.73 15.92 6.41
C SER A 207 14.01 16.49 7.81
N PRO A 208 15.27 16.70 8.20
CA PRO A 208 15.61 17.12 9.57
C PRO A 208 14.82 18.37 10.04
N ARG A 209 14.62 19.35 9.16
CA ARG A 209 13.88 20.57 9.46
C ARG A 209 12.39 20.31 9.73
N VAL A 210 11.77 19.49 8.88
CA VAL A 210 10.34 19.19 9.01
C VAL A 210 10.12 18.22 10.18
N ALA A 211 11.02 17.25 10.38
CA ALA A 211 10.98 16.34 11.51
C ALA A 211 11.01 17.06 12.86
N GLU A 212 11.89 18.06 13.03
CA GLU A 212 11.93 18.87 14.26
C GLU A 212 10.59 19.57 14.52
N ARG A 213 10.04 20.19 13.48
CA ARG A 213 8.71 20.81 13.54
C ARG A 213 7.62 19.79 13.91
N ALA A 214 7.61 18.63 13.28
CA ALA A 214 6.63 17.57 13.51
C ALA A 214 6.71 17.04 14.96
N VAL A 215 7.91 16.82 15.48
CA VAL A 215 8.15 16.43 16.87
C VAL A 215 7.61 17.47 17.86
N GLU A 216 7.94 18.75 17.66
CA GLU A 216 7.48 19.82 18.54
C GLU A 216 5.95 19.99 18.50
N GLU A 217 5.36 19.97 17.32
CA GLU A 217 3.91 20.13 17.16
C GLU A 217 3.17 18.95 17.77
N THR A 218 3.67 17.71 17.59
CA THR A 218 3.08 16.52 18.20
C THR A 218 3.22 16.55 19.71
N ALA A 219 4.39 16.95 20.23
CA ALA A 219 4.59 17.09 21.68
C ALA A 219 3.66 18.14 22.29
N ARG A 220 3.47 19.30 21.63
CA ARG A 220 2.53 20.33 22.09
C ARG A 220 1.09 19.85 22.12
N ARG A 221 0.64 19.09 21.12
CA ARG A 221 -0.71 18.49 21.07
C ARG A 221 -0.97 17.54 22.23
N ASN A 222 0.07 16.90 22.73
CA ASN A 222 0.01 15.94 23.82
C ASN A 222 0.44 16.54 25.18
N THR A 223 0.50 17.87 25.29
CA THR A 223 0.86 18.53 26.57
C THR A 223 -0.17 18.18 27.65
N GLY A 224 0.31 17.69 28.80
CA GLY A 224 -0.54 17.27 29.91
C GLY A 224 -1.15 15.86 29.76
N VAL A 225 -0.91 15.17 28.66
CA VAL A 225 -1.32 13.77 28.50
C VAL A 225 -0.38 12.87 29.28
N VAL A 226 -0.95 12.04 30.14
CA VAL A 226 -0.21 10.97 30.84
C VAL A 226 -0.44 9.67 30.08
N GLY A 227 0.61 9.15 29.42
CA GLY A 227 0.52 7.91 28.66
C GLY A 227 1.03 8.05 27.22
N PRO A 228 0.59 7.18 26.31
CA PRO A 228 1.00 7.20 24.92
C PRO A 228 0.67 8.52 24.22
N LEU A 229 1.55 8.94 23.30
CA LEU A 229 1.35 10.14 22.49
C LEU A 229 0.57 9.80 21.22
N GLU A 230 -0.37 10.65 20.84
CA GLU A 230 -1.21 10.44 19.67
C GLU A 230 -0.96 11.50 18.60
N LEU A 231 -0.99 11.07 17.33
CA LEU A 231 -0.86 11.91 16.16
C LEU A 231 -1.99 11.56 15.18
N PRO A 232 -2.90 12.50 14.86
CA PRO A 232 -3.86 12.30 13.79
C PRO A 232 -3.18 12.14 12.44
N VAL A 233 -3.56 11.10 11.68
CA VAL A 233 -3.02 10.82 10.35
C VAL A 233 -4.15 10.41 9.43
N GLY A 234 -4.21 11.01 8.24
CA GLY A 234 -5.15 10.63 7.20
C GLY A 234 -4.54 9.66 6.20
N TYR A 235 -5.36 8.76 5.72
CA TYR A 235 -5.03 7.86 4.62
C TYR A 235 -6.08 7.97 3.51
N ARG A 236 -5.66 7.64 2.30
CA ARG A 236 -6.55 7.42 1.16
C ARG A 236 -6.52 5.95 0.78
N LEU A 237 -7.68 5.39 0.60
CA LEU A 237 -7.90 4.05 0.10
C LEU A 237 -8.37 4.16 -1.34
N LEU A 238 -7.53 3.77 -2.28
CA LEU A 238 -7.81 3.79 -3.71
C LEU A 238 -8.17 2.37 -4.15
N VAL A 239 -9.34 2.20 -4.76
CA VAL A 239 -9.87 0.88 -5.12
C VAL A 239 -10.25 0.84 -6.59
N ARG A 240 -9.77 -0.20 -7.29
CA ARG A 240 -10.11 -0.46 -8.69
C ARG A 240 -10.34 -1.94 -8.94
N GLY A 241 -11.51 -2.27 -9.49
CA GLY A 241 -11.82 -3.62 -9.95
C GLY A 241 -11.28 -3.87 -11.36
N LYS A 242 -10.74 -5.05 -11.61
CA LYS A 242 -10.44 -5.52 -12.97
C LYS A 242 -11.72 -6.07 -13.61
N PRO A 243 -12.12 -5.60 -14.81
CA PRO A 243 -13.30 -6.12 -15.50
C PRO A 243 -13.26 -7.65 -15.65
N THR A 244 -14.41 -8.29 -15.55
CA THR A 244 -14.56 -9.75 -15.70
C THR A 244 -14.39 -10.25 -17.13
N GLY A 245 -14.16 -9.35 -18.11
CA GLY A 245 -14.20 -9.62 -19.55
C GLY A 245 -15.62 -9.56 -20.08
N LEU A 246 -15.77 -9.18 -21.34
CA LEU A 246 -17.06 -9.27 -22.04
C LEU A 246 -17.40 -10.75 -22.18
N VAL A 247 -18.46 -11.21 -21.53
CA VAL A 247 -19.16 -12.43 -21.94
C VAL A 247 -19.76 -12.06 -23.29
N HIS A 248 -19.19 -12.54 -24.39
CA HIS A 248 -19.90 -12.53 -25.66
C HIS A 248 -21.20 -13.31 -25.43
N ALA A 249 -22.31 -12.57 -25.31
CA ALA A 249 -23.63 -13.17 -25.46
C ALA A 249 -23.64 -13.75 -26.88
N SER A 250 -23.50 -15.06 -26.98
CA SER A 250 -23.67 -15.79 -28.21
C SER A 250 -25.08 -15.40 -28.73
N SER A 251 -25.14 -14.66 -29.82
CA SER A 251 -26.37 -14.38 -30.51
C SER A 251 -26.93 -15.73 -30.99
N ALA A 252 -27.82 -16.28 -30.18
CA ALA A 252 -28.63 -17.43 -30.62
C ALA A 252 -29.35 -17.00 -31.88
N GLY A 253 -29.01 -17.66 -33.01
CA GLY A 253 -29.52 -17.35 -34.33
C GLY A 253 -31.06 -17.36 -34.37
N ILE A 254 -31.59 -16.23 -34.73
CA ILE A 254 -32.95 -16.14 -35.25
C ILE A 254 -32.82 -16.62 -36.69
N SER A 255 -33.23 -17.86 -36.92
CA SER A 255 -33.45 -18.40 -38.27
C SER A 255 -34.71 -17.75 -38.83
N PRO A 256 -34.62 -17.02 -39.97
CA PRO A 256 -35.85 -16.54 -40.61
C PRO A 256 -36.55 -17.73 -41.30
N ARG A 257 -37.72 -18.08 -40.85
CA ARG A 257 -38.65 -18.89 -41.67
C ARG A 257 -39.14 -17.97 -42.80
N MET A 258 -38.78 -18.31 -44.00
CA MET A 258 -39.44 -17.78 -45.21
C MET A 258 -40.75 -18.54 -45.50
N PRO A 259 -41.72 -17.89 -46.17
CA PRO A 259 -43.08 -18.40 -46.42
C PRO A 259 -43.12 -19.51 -47.47
#